data_9aecf95a6e7057cee74d56714188cab0
#
_entry.id   9aecf95a6e7057cee74d56714188cab0
#
_cell.length_a   1.000
_cell.length_b   1.000
_cell.length_c   1.000
_cell.angle_alpha   90.00
_cell.angle_beta   90.00
_cell.angle_gamma   90.00
#
_symmetry.space_group_name_H-M   'P 1'
#
loop_
_entity.id
_entity.type
_entity.pdbx_description
1 polymer ?
#
loop_
_entity_poly.entity_id
_entity_poly.type
_entity_poly.pdbx_seq_one_letter_code
_entity_poly.pdbx_strand_id
1 'polypeptide(L)'
;MHIPVLQKEVLRYLDPKPNQNFIDATIGEGGHALAILEKTSPNGKLLGIDWSPEIIENCKLKIKNEGARRRRERITFVCDNFANLKEIVKRERFLAVSGILFDLGMSSWHLEEAGRGFSFLKNEPLDMRYSSQNLLTAEKIVNYWSKSEIEK
;
A
#
# COMPACT_ATOMS: atom_id res chain seq x y z
N MET A 1 -1.76 -7.02 -16.29
CA MET A 1 -1.41 -5.70 -15.71
C MET A 1 -2.58 -5.29 -14.83
N HIS A 2 -2.36 -5.14 -13.55
CA HIS A 2 -3.42 -4.70 -12.62
C HIS A 2 -3.75 -3.23 -12.91
N ILE A 3 -5.04 -2.97 -13.16
CA ILE A 3 -5.54 -1.60 -13.37
C ILE A 3 -6.02 -1.08 -12.02
N PRO A 4 -5.48 0.04 -11.52
CA PRO A 4 -5.92 0.61 -10.26
C PRO A 4 -7.41 0.97 -10.27
N VAL A 5 -8.09 0.68 -9.18
CA VAL A 5 -9.53 0.97 -9.05
C VAL A 5 -9.76 2.48 -9.05
N LEU A 6 -10.73 2.95 -9.85
CA LEU A 6 -11.14 4.36 -9.90
C LEU A 6 -9.98 5.37 -10.11
N GLN A 7 -8.95 5.00 -10.88
CA GLN A 7 -7.77 5.84 -11.04
C GLN A 7 -8.09 7.25 -11.56
N LYS A 8 -9.08 7.37 -12.45
CA LYS A 8 -9.49 8.68 -13.01
C LYS A 8 -10.12 9.56 -11.92
N GLU A 9 -10.95 8.97 -11.09
CA GLU A 9 -11.62 9.63 -9.98
C GLU A 9 -10.61 10.06 -8.92
N VAL A 10 -9.67 9.16 -8.55
CA VAL A 10 -8.57 9.47 -7.64
C VAL A 10 -7.77 10.67 -8.12
N LEU A 11 -7.34 10.69 -9.39
CA LEU A 11 -6.60 11.80 -9.95
C LEU A 11 -7.45 13.10 -10.03
N ARG A 12 -8.76 12.97 -10.29
CA ARG A 12 -9.67 14.10 -10.31
C ARG A 12 -9.83 14.75 -8.93
N TYR A 13 -9.99 13.96 -7.88
CA TYR A 13 -10.24 14.46 -6.53
C TYR A 13 -8.97 14.89 -5.80
N LEU A 14 -7.85 14.19 -5.98
CA LEU A 14 -6.56 14.62 -5.46
C LEU A 14 -6.00 15.83 -6.21
N ASP A 15 -6.38 16.00 -7.47
CA ASP A 15 -5.99 17.11 -8.37
C ASP A 15 -4.48 17.43 -8.32
N PRO A 16 -3.60 16.43 -8.53
CA PRO A 16 -2.17 16.62 -8.34
C PRO A 16 -1.58 17.59 -9.34
N LYS A 17 -0.85 18.60 -8.83
CA LYS A 17 -0.17 19.62 -9.63
C LYS A 17 1.34 19.39 -9.65
N PRO A 18 2.08 19.93 -10.64
CA PRO A 18 3.54 19.86 -10.69
C PRO A 18 4.21 20.25 -9.37
N ASN A 19 5.21 19.48 -8.97
CA ASN A 19 6.03 19.69 -7.77
C ASN A 19 5.33 19.48 -6.41
N GLN A 20 4.09 19.03 -6.39
CA GLN A 20 3.38 18.68 -5.15
C GLN A 20 3.76 17.31 -4.65
N ASN A 21 3.74 17.13 -3.32
CA ASN A 21 4.05 15.87 -2.66
C ASN A 21 2.78 15.18 -2.18
N PHE A 22 2.71 13.86 -2.35
CA PHE A 22 1.57 13.05 -1.96
C PHE A 22 2.01 11.85 -1.13
N ILE A 23 1.09 11.31 -0.35
CA ILE A 23 1.24 10.04 0.36
C ILE A 23 0.25 9.05 -0.24
N ASP A 24 0.74 7.87 -0.61
CA ASP A 24 -0.07 6.70 -0.87
C ASP A 24 0.10 5.75 0.31
N ALA A 25 -0.90 5.75 1.20
CA ALA A 25 -0.85 5.01 2.46
C ALA A 25 -1.13 3.50 2.29
N THR A 26 -1.45 3.09 1.06
CA THR A 26 -1.77 1.73 0.63
C THR A 26 -1.19 1.47 -0.75
N ILE A 27 0.15 1.64 -0.89
CA ILE A 27 0.79 1.72 -2.22
C ILE A 27 0.54 0.50 -3.10
N GLY A 28 0.37 -0.68 -2.51
CA GLY A 28 0.11 -1.90 -3.26
C GLY A 28 1.12 -2.12 -4.38
N GLU A 29 0.63 -2.37 -5.60
CA GLU A 29 1.47 -2.53 -6.79
C GLU A 29 1.96 -1.21 -7.42
N GLY A 30 1.64 -0.05 -6.82
CA GLY A 30 2.14 1.25 -7.24
C GLY A 30 1.37 1.91 -8.40
N GLY A 31 0.23 1.39 -8.80
CA GLY A 31 -0.51 1.92 -9.93
C GLY A 31 -1.00 3.36 -9.74
N HIS A 32 -1.60 3.68 -8.60
CA HIS A 32 -1.97 5.05 -8.23
C HIS A 32 -0.75 5.93 -8.03
N ALA A 33 0.27 5.41 -7.32
CA ALA A 33 1.52 6.11 -7.05
C ALA A 33 2.19 6.62 -8.33
N LEU A 34 2.29 5.76 -9.36
CA LEU A 34 2.87 6.12 -10.65
C LEU A 34 2.05 7.21 -11.38
N ALA A 35 0.72 7.11 -11.35
CA ALA A 35 -0.16 8.09 -11.97
C ALA A 35 -0.07 9.47 -11.29
N ILE A 36 0.04 9.50 -9.97
CA ILE A 36 0.25 10.74 -9.19
C ILE A 36 1.63 11.33 -9.52
N LEU A 37 2.69 10.52 -9.55
CA LEU A 37 4.05 10.98 -9.87
C LEU A 37 4.18 11.55 -11.28
N GLU A 38 3.42 11.04 -12.23
CA GLU A 38 3.39 11.59 -13.58
C GLU A 38 2.86 13.03 -13.57
N LYS A 39 1.74 13.27 -12.87
CA LYS A 39 1.11 14.59 -12.75
C LYS A 39 1.95 15.57 -11.92
N THR A 40 2.69 15.10 -10.93
CA THR A 40 3.52 15.94 -10.06
C THR A 40 4.95 16.14 -10.58
N SER A 41 5.25 15.70 -11.80
CA SER A 41 6.56 15.95 -12.46
C SER A 41 6.85 17.45 -12.55
N PRO A 42 8.13 17.89 -12.50
CA PRO A 42 9.35 17.05 -12.40
C PRO A 42 9.82 16.73 -10.98
N ASN A 43 9.43 17.46 -9.94
CA ASN A 43 10.06 17.39 -8.61
C ASN A 43 9.12 16.89 -7.49
N GLY A 44 7.84 16.72 -7.77
CA GLY A 44 6.89 16.21 -6.78
C GLY A 44 7.28 14.82 -6.29
N LYS A 45 7.19 14.59 -4.97
CA LYS A 45 7.60 13.36 -4.30
C LYS A 45 6.38 12.57 -3.84
N LEU A 46 6.57 11.27 -3.64
CA LEU A 46 5.56 10.38 -3.10
C LEU A 46 6.15 9.53 -1.96
N LEU A 47 5.43 9.46 -0.86
CA LEU A 47 5.67 8.52 0.22
C LEU A 47 4.68 7.37 0.06
N GLY A 48 5.19 6.19 -0.24
CA GLY A 48 4.40 4.98 -0.43
C GLY A 48 4.54 4.04 0.76
N ILE A 49 3.41 3.68 1.36
CA ILE A 49 3.35 2.85 2.56
C ILE A 49 2.57 1.57 2.24
N ASP A 50 3.04 0.45 2.72
CA ASP A 50 2.30 -0.81 2.77
C ASP A 50 2.75 -1.63 3.98
N TRP A 51 1.85 -2.41 4.55
CA TRP A 51 2.18 -3.24 5.71
C TRP A 51 2.84 -4.57 5.33
N SER A 52 2.72 -5.00 4.07
CA SER A 52 3.35 -6.21 3.55
C SER A 52 4.75 -5.90 3.01
N PRO A 53 5.82 -6.51 3.59
CA PRO A 53 7.16 -6.41 3.03
C PRO A 53 7.25 -6.91 1.59
N GLU A 54 6.52 -7.97 1.27
CA GLU A 54 6.49 -8.58 -0.05
C GLU A 54 5.90 -7.61 -1.09
N ILE A 55 4.82 -6.91 -0.74
CA ILE A 55 4.21 -5.89 -1.61
C ILE A 55 5.17 -4.75 -1.86
N ILE A 56 5.85 -4.24 -0.82
CA ILE A 56 6.85 -3.17 -0.97
C ILE A 56 7.97 -3.60 -1.93
N GLU A 57 8.50 -4.82 -1.79
CA GLU A 57 9.58 -5.29 -2.67
C GLU A 57 9.09 -5.50 -4.11
N ASN A 58 7.91 -6.07 -4.32
CA ASN A 58 7.31 -6.23 -5.63
C ASN A 58 7.06 -4.87 -6.31
N CYS A 59 6.56 -3.89 -5.57
CA CYS A 59 6.35 -2.53 -6.06
C CYS A 59 7.67 -1.87 -6.49
N LYS A 60 8.72 -1.98 -5.67
CA LYS A 60 10.06 -1.48 -6.02
C LYS A 60 10.60 -2.10 -7.30
N LEU A 61 10.47 -3.43 -7.45
CA LEU A 61 10.92 -4.15 -8.64
C LEU A 61 10.16 -3.72 -9.88
N LYS A 62 8.84 -3.60 -9.79
CA LYS A 62 7.99 -3.16 -10.88
C LYS A 62 8.38 -1.77 -11.37
N ILE A 63 8.50 -0.81 -10.44
CA ILE A 63 8.88 0.58 -10.77
C ILE A 63 10.30 0.65 -11.36
N LYS A 64 11.21 -0.22 -10.91
CA LYS A 64 12.57 -0.32 -11.47
C LYS A 64 12.54 -0.78 -12.93
N ASN A 65 11.71 -1.77 -13.25
CA ASN A 65 11.63 -2.39 -14.56
C ASN A 65 10.94 -1.49 -15.61
N GLU A 66 10.08 -0.57 -15.20
CA GLU A 66 9.43 0.39 -16.09
C GLU A 66 10.36 1.52 -16.59
N GLY A 67 11.67 1.42 -16.37
CA GLY A 67 12.70 2.24 -16.99
C GLY A 67 12.78 3.71 -16.54
N ALA A 68 11.97 4.10 -15.58
CA ALA A 68 11.84 5.49 -15.16
C ALA A 68 12.71 5.80 -13.92
N ARG A 69 14.05 5.84 -14.08
CA ARG A 69 14.98 6.21 -13.01
C ARG A 69 14.52 7.47 -12.24
N ARG A 70 14.10 8.52 -12.95
CA ARG A 70 13.60 9.76 -12.33
C ARG A 70 12.36 9.56 -11.47
N ARG A 71 11.47 8.62 -11.79
CA ARG A 71 10.28 8.33 -10.96
C ARG A 71 10.69 7.64 -9.67
N ARG A 72 11.63 6.68 -9.75
CA ARG A 72 12.14 5.95 -8.58
C ARG A 72 12.80 6.88 -7.55
N GLU A 73 13.55 7.88 -8.00
CA GLU A 73 14.24 8.85 -7.14
C GLU A 73 13.25 9.77 -6.39
N ARG A 74 11.99 9.80 -6.81
CA ARG A 74 10.92 10.62 -6.21
C ARG A 74 9.98 9.83 -5.29
N ILE A 75 10.18 8.52 -5.13
CA ILE A 75 9.38 7.68 -4.22
C ILE A 75 10.23 7.27 -3.03
N THR A 76 9.68 7.49 -1.83
CA THR A 76 10.15 6.88 -0.59
C THR A 76 9.21 5.73 -0.24
N PHE A 77 9.74 4.52 -0.04
CA PHE A 77 8.96 3.34 0.34
C PHE A 77 9.12 3.05 1.82
N VAL A 78 8.02 2.82 2.50
CA VAL A 78 7.99 2.47 3.93
C VAL A 78 7.14 1.22 4.12
N CYS A 79 7.73 0.19 4.73
CA CYS A 79 7.01 -0.99 5.19
C CYS A 79 6.56 -0.75 6.62
N ASP A 80 5.30 -0.34 6.79
CA ASP A 80 4.72 -0.03 8.10
C ASP A 80 3.19 -0.01 8.00
N ASN A 81 2.49 -0.03 9.13
CA ASN A 81 1.05 0.16 9.18
C ASN A 81 0.71 1.65 9.03
N PHE A 82 -0.22 1.98 8.16
CA PHE A 82 -0.69 3.37 7.98
C PHE A 82 -1.31 3.97 9.26
N ALA A 83 -1.67 3.16 10.25
CA ALA A 83 -2.05 3.65 11.57
C ALA A 83 -0.95 4.50 12.21
N ASN A 84 0.32 4.27 11.82
CA ASN A 84 1.49 5.01 12.29
C ASN A 84 1.86 6.19 11.35
N LEU A 85 0.91 6.64 10.50
CA LEU A 85 1.18 7.63 9.45
C LEU A 85 1.88 8.89 9.97
N LYS A 86 1.46 9.40 11.12
CA LYS A 86 2.04 10.61 11.73
C LYS A 86 3.53 10.41 12.08
N GLU A 87 3.86 9.28 12.67
CA GLU A 87 5.22 8.90 13.05
C GLU A 87 6.08 8.65 11.81
N ILE A 88 5.52 7.99 10.79
CA ILE A 88 6.18 7.74 9.52
C ILE A 88 6.55 9.06 8.85
N VAL A 89 5.61 9.98 8.69
CA VAL A 89 5.84 11.29 8.06
C VAL A 89 6.93 12.07 8.79
N LYS A 90 6.93 12.03 10.13
CA LYS A 90 7.97 12.69 10.96
C LYS A 90 9.33 12.03 10.77
N ARG A 91 9.41 10.71 10.82
CA ARG A 91 10.64 9.91 10.67
C ARG A 91 11.28 10.12 9.30
N GLU A 92 10.47 10.05 8.26
CA GLU A 92 10.93 10.23 6.87
C GLU A 92 11.14 11.71 6.49
N ARG A 93 10.83 12.64 7.39
CA ARG A 93 10.87 14.09 7.14
C ARG A 93 10.12 14.49 5.87
N PHE A 94 9.00 13.82 5.61
CA PHE A 94 8.19 14.03 4.41
C PHE A 94 7.27 15.22 4.62
N LEU A 95 7.67 16.37 4.09
CA LEU A 95 7.01 17.66 4.33
C LEU A 95 6.16 18.12 3.14
N ALA A 96 5.35 19.14 3.36
CA ALA A 96 4.51 19.81 2.35
C ALA A 96 3.60 18.81 1.61
N VAL A 97 2.87 17.97 2.35
CA VAL A 97 1.91 17.00 1.81
C VAL A 97 0.69 17.71 1.28
N SER A 98 0.39 17.53 -0.01
CA SER A 98 -0.77 18.12 -0.70
C SER A 98 -2.01 17.22 -0.68
N GLY A 99 -1.82 15.91 -0.49
CA GLY A 99 -2.91 14.94 -0.39
C GLY A 99 -2.44 13.57 0.07
N ILE A 100 -3.38 12.79 0.57
CA ILE A 100 -3.15 11.43 1.05
C ILE A 100 -4.19 10.52 0.42
N LEU A 101 -3.73 9.40 -0.13
CA LEU A 101 -4.57 8.34 -0.68
C LEU A 101 -4.64 7.16 0.28
N PHE A 102 -5.85 6.67 0.49
CA PHE A 102 -6.13 5.37 1.09
C PHE A 102 -7.01 4.55 0.12
N ASP A 103 -6.46 3.49 -0.44
CA ASP A 103 -7.20 2.48 -1.21
C ASP A 103 -7.33 1.23 -0.37
N LEU A 104 -8.33 1.24 0.55
CA LEU A 104 -8.48 0.22 1.57
C LEU A 104 -9.03 -1.07 0.97
N GLY A 105 -8.28 -2.14 1.10
CA GLY A 105 -8.64 -3.45 0.59
C GLY A 105 -7.45 -4.39 0.49
N MET A 106 -7.67 -5.53 -0.17
CA MET A 106 -6.64 -6.53 -0.44
C MET A 106 -6.11 -6.32 -1.87
N SER A 107 -4.80 -6.43 -2.05
CA SER A 107 -4.23 -6.49 -3.39
C SER A 107 -4.50 -7.85 -4.05
N SER A 108 -4.45 -7.90 -5.39
CA SER A 108 -4.55 -9.16 -6.14
C SER A 108 -3.50 -10.18 -5.70
N TRP A 109 -2.32 -9.72 -5.32
CA TRP A 109 -1.26 -10.58 -4.78
C TRP A 109 -1.70 -11.34 -3.52
N HIS A 110 -2.43 -10.70 -2.61
CA HIS A 110 -2.95 -11.37 -1.41
C HIS A 110 -3.91 -12.52 -1.77
N LEU A 111 -4.75 -12.33 -2.78
CA LEU A 111 -5.73 -13.33 -3.22
C LEU A 111 -5.10 -14.46 -4.04
N GLU A 112 -4.07 -14.17 -4.82
CA GLU A 112 -3.54 -15.09 -5.82
C GLU A 112 -2.24 -15.78 -5.41
N GLU A 113 -1.35 -15.09 -4.69
CA GLU A 113 0.03 -15.53 -4.48
C GLU A 113 0.44 -15.65 -3.00
N ALA A 114 -0.24 -14.96 -2.07
CA ALA A 114 0.19 -14.91 -0.68
C ALA A 114 0.16 -16.26 0.05
N GLY A 115 -0.71 -17.20 -0.36
CA GLY A 115 -0.83 -18.52 0.28
C GLY A 115 -1.28 -18.46 1.75
N ARG A 116 -2.03 -17.41 2.14
CA ARG A 116 -2.38 -17.11 3.53
C ARG A 116 -3.89 -17.17 3.82
N GLY A 117 -4.69 -17.81 2.95
CA GLY A 117 -6.12 -17.98 3.13
C GLY A 117 -6.96 -16.72 2.91
N PHE A 118 -6.48 -15.76 2.15
CA PHE A 118 -7.27 -14.59 1.74
C PHE A 118 -8.34 -14.95 0.71
N SER A 119 -8.13 -16.00 -0.07
CA SER A 119 -9.06 -16.47 -1.10
C SER A 119 -9.85 -17.67 -0.62
N PHE A 120 -11.17 -17.62 -0.72
CA PHE A 120 -12.05 -18.79 -0.48
C PHE A 120 -12.04 -19.79 -1.66
N LEU A 121 -11.37 -19.46 -2.77
CA LEU A 121 -11.24 -20.35 -3.93
C LEU A 121 -10.05 -21.31 -3.80
N LYS A 122 -9.19 -21.13 -2.79
CA LYS A 122 -7.98 -21.92 -2.58
C LYS A 122 -8.02 -22.59 -1.20
N ASN A 123 -7.46 -23.80 -1.13
CA ASN A 123 -7.26 -24.49 0.14
C ASN A 123 -5.90 -24.06 0.74
N GLU A 124 -5.92 -23.06 1.56
CA GLU A 124 -4.75 -22.45 2.20
C GLU A 124 -4.92 -22.36 3.72
N PRO A 125 -3.84 -22.22 4.51
CA PRO A 125 -3.94 -21.97 5.95
C PRO A 125 -4.74 -20.71 6.25
N LEU A 126 -5.58 -20.71 7.29
CA LEU A 126 -6.37 -19.56 7.72
C LEU A 126 -5.50 -18.55 8.50
N ASP A 127 -4.52 -17.98 7.81
CA ASP A 127 -3.58 -17.01 8.37
C ASP A 127 -4.13 -15.57 8.29
N MET A 128 -4.40 -15.08 7.09
CA MET A 128 -4.95 -13.76 6.74
C MET A 128 -4.15 -12.56 7.28
N ARG A 129 -2.88 -12.74 7.62
CA ARG A 129 -2.01 -11.62 8.04
C ARG A 129 -1.45 -10.89 6.84
N TYR A 130 -1.55 -9.56 6.81
CA TYR A 130 -0.86 -8.71 5.84
C TYR A 130 0.65 -8.73 6.05
N SER A 131 1.10 -8.74 7.31
CA SER A 131 2.51 -8.86 7.66
C SER A 131 2.74 -10.10 8.51
N SER A 132 3.77 -10.89 8.17
CA SER A 132 4.20 -12.04 8.96
C SER A 132 4.74 -11.66 10.35
N GLN A 133 5.05 -10.40 10.57
CA GLN A 133 5.46 -9.88 11.89
C GLN A 133 4.28 -9.79 12.88
N ASN A 134 3.03 -9.78 12.39
CA ASN A 134 1.87 -9.88 13.25
C ASN A 134 1.77 -11.32 13.80
N LEU A 135 1.56 -11.47 15.10
CA LEU A 135 1.45 -12.77 15.76
C LEU A 135 0.03 -13.35 15.74
N LEU A 136 -0.97 -12.52 15.43
CA LEU A 136 -2.38 -12.90 15.44
C LEU A 136 -2.83 -13.32 14.04
N THR A 137 -3.19 -14.62 13.90
CA THR A 137 -3.78 -15.18 12.68
C THR A 137 -5.31 -15.25 12.79
N ALA A 138 -6.00 -15.31 11.65
CA ALA A 138 -7.45 -15.56 11.64
C ALA A 138 -7.82 -16.91 12.29
N GLU A 139 -6.99 -17.94 12.09
CA GLU A 139 -7.15 -19.22 12.77
C GLU A 139 -7.19 -19.09 14.30
N LYS A 140 -6.27 -18.29 14.88
CA LYS A 140 -6.26 -18.04 16.33
C LYS A 140 -7.54 -17.32 16.79
N ILE A 141 -8.01 -16.36 16.02
CA ILE A 141 -9.24 -15.63 16.34
C ILE A 141 -10.43 -16.57 16.40
N VAL A 142 -10.66 -17.35 15.33
CA VAL A 142 -11.87 -18.19 15.25
C VAL A 142 -11.84 -19.40 16.17
N ASN A 143 -10.67 -19.89 16.58
CA ASN A 143 -10.58 -21.08 17.44
C ASN A 143 -10.42 -20.79 18.93
N TYR A 144 -9.89 -19.62 19.30
CA TYR A 144 -9.49 -19.38 20.70
C TYR A 144 -10.13 -18.13 21.33
N TRP A 145 -10.66 -17.20 20.52
CA TRP A 145 -11.34 -16.03 21.07
C TRP A 145 -12.72 -16.38 21.57
N SER A 146 -13.12 -15.81 22.69
CA SER A 146 -14.47 -15.88 23.20
C SER A 146 -15.43 -15.09 22.34
N LYS A 147 -16.73 -15.39 22.41
CA LYS A 147 -17.77 -14.63 21.72
C LYS A 147 -17.66 -13.12 21.98
N SER A 148 -17.44 -12.72 23.23
CA SER A 148 -17.30 -11.30 23.62
C SER A 148 -16.06 -10.61 23.03
N GLU A 149 -15.02 -11.35 22.70
CA GLU A 149 -13.82 -10.79 22.03
C GLU A 149 -14.03 -10.62 20.53
N ILE A 150 -14.83 -11.51 19.91
CA ILE A 150 -15.16 -11.44 18.48
C ILE A 150 -16.19 -10.34 18.19
N GLU A 151 -17.08 -10.06 19.13
CA GLU A 151 -18.17 -9.05 18.99
C GLU A 151 -17.69 -7.60 19.23
N LYS A 152 -16.44 -7.36 19.61
CA LYS A 152 -15.85 -6.03 19.79
C LYS A 152 -15.32 -5.44 18.49
#